data_6ae666857cec557b09902deb35b8265d
#
_entry.id   6ae666857cec557b09902deb35b8265d
#
_cell.length_a   1.000
_cell.length_b   1.000
_cell.length_c   1.000
_cell.angle_alpha   90.00
_cell.angle_beta   90.00
_cell.angle_gamma   90.00
#
_symmetry.space_group_name_H-M   'P 1'
#
loop_
_entity.id
_entity.type
_entity.pdbx_description
1 polymer ?
#
loop_
_entity_poly.entity_id
_entity_poly.type
_entity_poly.pdbx_seq_one_letter_code
_entity_poly.pdbx_strand_id
1 'polypeptide(L)'
;MFFDTGQATLLPEGQQELNSVATALVDLDKQIPAEISWVLRVDGHTDVRPINSPVFKSNWELSSARAISVVQYLISLGVPAQRLVAAGFAEFQPLDPGNTEDAFRRNRRIELKLTER
;
A
#
# COMPACT_ATOMS: atom_id res chain seq x y z
N MET A 1 5.50 -1.01 -11.13
CA MET A 1 4.89 0.21 -10.56
C MET A 1 3.44 -0.05 -10.22
N PHE A 2 2.98 0.37 -9.03
CA PHE A 2 1.60 0.15 -8.62
C PHE A 2 0.65 1.22 -9.12
N PHE A 3 1.11 2.45 -9.23
CA PHE A 3 0.25 3.60 -9.55
C PHE A 3 0.95 4.58 -10.47
N ASP A 4 0.17 5.28 -11.30
CA ASP A 4 0.65 6.45 -12.02
C ASP A 4 0.77 7.64 -11.08
N THR A 5 1.53 8.65 -11.50
CA THR A 5 1.73 9.88 -10.73
C THR A 5 0.38 10.52 -10.39
N GLY A 6 0.17 10.81 -9.12
CA GLY A 6 -1.05 11.46 -8.64
C GLY A 6 -2.30 10.61 -8.67
N GLN A 7 -2.19 9.32 -8.96
CA GLN A 7 -3.33 8.41 -9.10
C GLN A 7 -3.33 7.38 -7.98
N ALA A 8 -4.52 6.89 -7.62
CA ALA A 8 -4.70 5.82 -6.64
C ALA A 8 -5.41 4.61 -7.24
N THR A 9 -5.47 4.51 -8.56
CA THR A 9 -5.99 3.33 -9.26
C THR A 9 -4.85 2.39 -9.56
N LEU A 10 -4.99 1.12 -9.14
CA LEU A 10 -3.94 0.11 -9.35
C LEU A 10 -3.72 -0.18 -10.81
N LEU A 11 -2.44 -0.14 -11.23
CA LEU A 11 -2.04 -0.54 -12.56
C LEU A 11 -1.98 -2.07 -12.68
N PRO A 12 -2.12 -2.61 -13.91
CA PRO A 12 -2.05 -4.07 -14.10
C PRO A 12 -0.79 -4.73 -13.55
N GLU A 13 0.38 -4.09 -13.66
CA GLU A 13 1.62 -4.66 -13.10
C GLU A 13 1.58 -4.74 -11.57
N GLY A 14 0.97 -3.76 -10.91
CA GLY A 14 0.77 -3.81 -9.47
C GLY A 14 -0.19 -4.92 -9.08
N GLN A 15 -1.25 -5.11 -9.86
CA GLN A 15 -2.19 -6.20 -9.64
C GLN A 15 -1.51 -7.57 -9.74
N GLN A 16 -0.63 -7.76 -10.72
CA GLN A 16 0.10 -9.01 -10.88
C GLN A 16 0.97 -9.34 -9.66
N GLU A 17 1.68 -8.35 -9.15
CA GLU A 17 2.50 -8.55 -7.95
C GLU A 17 1.62 -8.89 -6.75
N LEU A 18 0.50 -8.23 -6.60
CA LEU A 18 -0.41 -8.47 -5.48
C LEU A 18 -1.13 -9.82 -5.56
N ASN A 19 -1.29 -10.38 -6.75
CA ASN A 19 -1.88 -11.71 -6.89
C ASN A 19 -1.07 -12.76 -6.13
N SER A 20 0.25 -12.73 -6.25
CA SER A 20 1.13 -13.63 -5.51
C SER A 20 1.08 -13.40 -4.02
N VAL A 21 1.02 -12.15 -3.61
CA VAL A 21 0.90 -11.77 -2.19
C VAL A 21 -0.42 -12.32 -1.61
N ALA A 22 -1.52 -12.13 -2.34
CA ALA A 22 -2.82 -12.60 -1.88
C ALA A 22 -2.84 -14.12 -1.69
N THR A 23 -2.27 -14.88 -2.63
CA THR A 23 -2.19 -16.33 -2.51
C THR A 23 -1.42 -16.73 -1.24
N ALA A 24 -0.27 -16.09 -1.00
CA ALA A 24 0.54 -16.36 0.18
C ALA A 24 -0.22 -16.03 1.48
N LEU A 25 -0.95 -14.92 1.50
CA LEU A 25 -1.70 -14.50 2.69
C LEU A 25 -2.88 -15.42 3.00
N VAL A 26 -3.59 -15.88 1.98
CA VAL A 26 -4.69 -16.85 2.17
C VAL A 26 -4.16 -18.15 2.75
N ASP A 27 -3.03 -18.64 2.24
CA ASP A 27 -2.40 -19.85 2.77
C ASP A 27 -1.92 -19.65 4.20
N LEU A 28 -1.31 -18.50 4.49
CA LEU A 28 -0.81 -18.16 5.82
C LEU A 28 -1.94 -18.12 6.83
N ASP A 29 -3.09 -17.56 6.47
CA ASP A 29 -4.25 -17.49 7.35
C ASP A 29 -4.76 -18.87 7.77
N LYS A 30 -4.59 -19.87 6.91
CA LYS A 30 -4.95 -21.25 7.22
C LYS A 30 -3.96 -21.93 8.15
N GLN A 31 -2.70 -21.48 8.16
CA GLN A 31 -1.62 -22.11 8.91
C GLN A 31 -1.43 -21.50 10.29
N ILE A 32 -1.69 -20.22 10.45
CA ILE A 32 -1.53 -19.54 11.76
C ILE A 32 -2.73 -19.86 12.63
N PRO A 33 -2.51 -20.24 13.92
CA PRO A 33 -3.61 -20.46 14.84
C PRO A 33 -4.54 -19.25 14.94
N ALA A 34 -5.84 -19.51 15.04
CA ALA A 34 -6.87 -18.46 15.03
C ALA A 34 -6.72 -17.47 16.20
N GLU A 35 -6.13 -17.89 17.31
CA GLU A 35 -5.92 -17.04 18.48
C GLU A 35 -4.79 -16.03 18.29
N ILE A 36 -3.97 -16.16 17.23
CA ILE A 36 -2.93 -15.17 16.94
C ILE A 36 -3.55 -14.05 16.12
N SER A 37 -3.54 -12.84 16.63
CA SER A 37 -4.14 -11.66 15.99
C SER A 37 -3.14 -10.99 15.05
N TRP A 38 -2.79 -11.67 13.97
CA TRP A 38 -1.89 -11.11 12.97
C TRP A 38 -2.66 -10.22 12.00
N VAL A 39 -1.97 -9.19 11.49
CA VAL A 39 -2.48 -8.34 10.43
C VAL A 39 -1.37 -8.02 9.43
N LEU A 40 -1.76 -7.75 8.20
CA LEU A 40 -0.90 -7.15 7.19
C LEU A 40 -1.23 -5.66 7.14
N ARG A 41 -0.24 -4.83 7.45
CA ARG A 41 -0.39 -3.38 7.31
C ARG A 41 0.12 -2.97 5.93
N VAL A 42 -0.72 -2.28 5.20
CA VAL A 42 -0.39 -1.74 3.88
C VAL A 42 -0.07 -0.27 4.05
N ASP A 43 1.19 0.10 3.86
CA ASP A 43 1.69 1.46 4.08
C ASP A 43 1.87 2.16 2.74
N GLY A 44 1.11 3.24 2.52
CA GLY A 44 1.25 4.08 1.34
C GLY A 44 2.20 5.24 1.61
N HIS A 45 3.11 5.49 0.65
CA HIS A 45 4.07 6.59 0.73
C HIS A 45 4.06 7.39 -0.56
N THR A 46 4.37 8.69 -0.44
CA THR A 46 4.52 9.59 -1.59
C THR A 46 5.93 10.16 -1.62
N ASP A 47 6.27 10.83 -2.73
CA ASP A 47 7.47 11.66 -2.74
C ASP A 47 7.17 13.02 -2.09
N VAL A 48 8.20 13.87 -1.98
CA VAL A 48 8.11 15.14 -1.25
C VAL A 48 7.33 16.20 -2.03
N ARG A 49 7.10 16.01 -3.32
CA ARG A 49 6.42 17.03 -4.13
C ARG A 49 4.96 17.16 -3.68
N PRO A 50 4.49 18.36 -3.39
CA PRO A 50 3.11 18.54 -2.96
C PRO A 50 2.13 18.17 -4.06
N ILE A 51 0.98 17.64 -3.65
CA ILE A 51 -0.14 17.41 -4.56
C ILE A 51 -1.31 18.29 -4.13
N ASN A 52 -1.99 18.85 -5.11
CA ASN A 52 -3.22 19.60 -4.88
C ASN A 52 -4.07 19.45 -6.14
N SER A 53 -4.92 18.46 -6.15
CA SER A 53 -5.79 18.15 -7.29
C SER A 53 -7.24 18.12 -6.83
N PRO A 54 -8.21 18.11 -7.77
CA PRO A 54 -9.62 17.96 -7.39
C PRO A 54 -9.91 16.67 -6.59
N VAL A 55 -9.10 15.63 -6.79
CA VAL A 55 -9.29 14.33 -6.14
C VAL A 55 -8.54 14.26 -4.81
N PHE A 56 -7.28 14.72 -4.78
CA PHE A 56 -6.44 14.65 -3.58
C PHE A 56 -5.88 16.02 -3.25
N LYS A 57 -6.19 16.49 -2.04
CA LYS A 57 -5.76 17.82 -1.58
C LYS A 57 -4.41 17.77 -0.87
N SER A 58 -3.92 16.60 -0.50
CA SER A 58 -2.66 16.44 0.20
C SER A 58 -2.06 15.07 -0.06
N ASN A 59 -0.78 14.92 0.22
CA ASN A 59 -0.11 13.63 0.17
C ASN A 59 -0.64 12.66 1.23
N TRP A 60 -1.22 13.15 2.31
CA TRP A 60 -1.95 12.31 3.27
C TRP A 60 -3.10 11.59 2.60
N GLU A 61 -3.91 12.31 1.84
CA GLU A 61 -5.06 11.72 1.15
C GLU A 61 -4.61 10.74 0.06
N LEU A 62 -3.60 11.14 -0.72
CA LEU A 62 -3.10 10.29 -1.81
C LEU A 62 -2.51 8.98 -1.27
N SER A 63 -1.64 9.06 -0.26
CA SER A 63 -1.00 7.86 0.31
C SER A 63 -2.03 6.94 0.95
N SER A 64 -3.00 7.50 1.65
CA SER A 64 -4.09 6.71 2.27
C SER A 64 -4.97 6.05 1.20
N ALA A 65 -5.33 6.78 0.15
CA ALA A 65 -6.14 6.24 -0.95
C ALA A 65 -5.43 5.11 -1.67
N ARG A 66 -4.11 5.21 -1.86
CA ARG A 66 -3.31 4.15 -2.46
C ARG A 66 -3.28 2.90 -1.59
N ALA A 67 -3.08 3.06 -0.28
CA ALA A 67 -3.12 1.94 0.66
C ALA A 67 -4.49 1.26 0.65
N ILE A 68 -5.57 2.04 0.62
CA ILE A 68 -6.93 1.50 0.56
C ILE A 68 -7.16 0.73 -0.73
N SER A 69 -6.67 1.23 -1.87
CA SER A 69 -6.80 0.53 -3.16
C SER A 69 -6.14 -0.85 -3.11
N VAL A 70 -4.97 -0.96 -2.49
CA VAL A 70 -4.28 -2.24 -2.30
C VAL A 70 -5.10 -3.16 -1.41
N VAL A 71 -5.59 -2.65 -0.27
CA VAL A 71 -6.42 -3.44 0.66
C VAL A 71 -7.66 -3.98 -0.05
N GLN A 72 -8.37 -3.14 -0.78
CA GLN A 72 -9.59 -3.54 -1.49
C GLN A 72 -9.29 -4.61 -2.55
N TYR A 73 -8.17 -4.48 -3.26
CA TYR A 73 -7.78 -5.48 -4.24
C TYR A 73 -7.47 -6.82 -3.58
N LEU A 74 -6.74 -6.83 -2.47
CA LEU A 74 -6.45 -8.05 -1.73
C LEU A 74 -7.72 -8.72 -1.21
N ILE A 75 -8.68 -7.94 -0.72
CA ILE A 75 -9.99 -8.47 -0.30
C ILE A 75 -10.69 -9.15 -1.48
N SER A 76 -10.65 -8.54 -2.66
CA SER A 76 -11.29 -9.12 -3.85
C SER A 76 -10.67 -10.46 -4.26
N LEU A 77 -9.45 -10.73 -3.83
CA LEU A 77 -8.75 -12.00 -4.10
C LEU A 77 -8.90 -13.01 -2.97
N GLY A 78 -9.71 -12.72 -1.96
CA GLY A 78 -10.03 -13.66 -0.90
C GLY A 78 -9.28 -13.47 0.40
N VAL A 79 -8.46 -12.44 0.55
CA VAL A 79 -7.80 -12.15 1.82
C VAL A 79 -8.84 -11.64 2.81
N PRO A 80 -8.91 -12.22 4.03
CA PRO A 80 -9.89 -11.76 5.02
C PRO A 80 -9.67 -10.30 5.41
N ALA A 81 -10.75 -9.50 5.37
CA ALA A 81 -10.66 -8.07 5.64
C ALA A 81 -10.13 -7.75 7.03
N GLN A 82 -10.43 -8.60 8.02
CA GLN A 82 -9.96 -8.39 9.40
C GLN A 82 -8.45 -8.56 9.56
N ARG A 83 -7.75 -9.09 8.54
CA ARG A 83 -6.30 -9.24 8.53
C ARG A 83 -5.57 -8.06 7.89
N LEU A 84 -6.29 -7.02 7.44
CA LEU A 84 -5.72 -5.94 6.66
C LEU A 84 -5.89 -4.60 7.37
N VAL A 85 -4.84 -3.78 7.30
CA VAL A 85 -4.82 -2.39 7.80
C VAL A 85 -4.25 -1.51 6.71
N ALA A 86 -4.91 -0.38 6.44
CA ALA A 86 -4.41 0.62 5.50
C ALA A 86 -3.85 1.80 6.28
N ALA A 87 -2.64 2.24 5.92
CA ALA A 87 -1.99 3.39 6.56
C ALA A 87 -1.37 4.31 5.51
N GLY A 88 -1.58 5.60 5.66
CA GLY A 88 -0.99 6.62 4.80
C GLY A 88 0.06 7.42 5.56
N PHE A 89 1.27 7.46 5.02
CA PHE A 89 2.41 8.14 5.65
C PHE A 89 2.77 9.45 4.96
N ALA A 90 2.10 9.80 3.86
CA ALA A 90 2.41 10.99 3.07
C ALA A 90 3.89 10.95 2.61
N GLU A 91 4.58 12.09 2.69
CA GLU A 91 5.98 12.22 2.23
C GLU A 91 6.99 12.10 3.35
N PHE A 92 6.58 11.78 4.57
CA PHE A 92 7.39 11.98 5.77
C PHE A 92 8.30 10.79 6.12
N GLN A 93 8.27 9.71 5.35
CA GLN A 93 9.10 8.53 5.57
C GLN A 93 9.87 8.19 4.29
N PRO A 94 10.77 9.08 3.83
CA PRO A 94 11.47 8.83 2.56
C PRO A 94 12.49 7.69 2.70
N LEU A 95 12.58 6.86 1.67
CA LEU A 95 13.70 5.92 1.51
C LEU A 95 14.95 6.63 1.02
N ASP A 96 14.75 7.64 0.17
CA ASP A 96 15.82 8.41 -0.44
C ASP A 96 15.55 9.89 -0.17
N PRO A 97 16.39 10.56 0.63
CA PRO A 97 16.18 11.98 0.94
C PRO A 97 16.56 12.93 -0.20
N GLY A 98 17.06 12.40 -1.32
CA GLY A 98 17.48 13.21 -2.45
C GLY A 98 16.33 13.94 -3.12
N ASN A 99 16.68 14.87 -4.00
CA ASN A 99 15.73 15.72 -4.70
C ASN A 99 15.83 15.48 -6.22
N THR A 100 15.89 14.22 -6.62
CA THR A 100 15.97 13.81 -8.02
C THR A 100 14.74 12.98 -8.39
N GLU A 101 14.49 12.80 -9.68
CA GLU A 101 13.39 11.95 -10.13
C GLU A 101 13.54 10.51 -9.65
N ASP A 102 14.77 9.99 -9.60
CA ASP A 102 15.02 8.65 -9.07
C ASP A 102 14.67 8.55 -7.60
N ALA A 103 15.03 9.57 -6.80
CA ALA A 103 14.67 9.61 -5.38
C ALA A 103 13.15 9.64 -5.21
N PHE A 104 12.47 10.47 -6.01
CA PHE A 104 11.00 10.58 -5.96
C PHE A 104 10.35 9.23 -6.29
N ARG A 105 10.85 8.54 -7.30
CA ARG A 105 10.32 7.24 -7.71
C ARG A 105 10.45 6.19 -6.60
N ARG A 106 11.59 6.16 -5.91
CA ARG A 106 11.79 5.23 -4.78
C ARG A 106 10.85 5.54 -3.62
N ASN A 107 10.53 6.80 -3.42
CA ASN A 107 9.67 7.22 -2.31
C ASN A 107 8.18 6.96 -2.60
N ARG A 108 7.77 6.94 -3.87
CA ARG A 108 6.41 6.57 -4.27
C ARG A 108 6.25 5.07 -4.22
N ARG A 109 5.91 4.55 -3.05
CA ARG A 109 5.90 3.10 -2.84
C ARG A 109 4.77 2.63 -1.94
N ILE A 110 4.51 1.35 -2.01
CA ILE A 110 3.69 0.62 -1.04
C ILE A 110 4.63 -0.32 -0.29
N GLU A 111 4.55 -0.32 1.04
CA GLU A 111 5.25 -1.29 1.88
C GLU A 111 4.21 -2.19 2.56
N LEU A 112 4.52 -3.46 2.65
CA LEU A 112 3.65 -4.45 3.28
C LEU A 112 4.36 -4.97 4.52
N LYS A 113 3.72 -4.85 5.69
CA LYS A 113 4.31 -5.24 6.97
C LYS A 113 3.40 -6.21 7.70
N LEU A 114 3.88 -7.42 7.90
CA LEU A 114 3.20 -8.42 8.70
C LEU A 114 3.50 -8.18 10.17
N THR A 115 2.46 -8.03 10.99
CA THR A 115 2.63 -7.71 12.40
C THR A 115 1.48 -8.30 13.21
N GLU A 116 1.55 -8.19 14.54
CA GLU A 116 0.42 -8.50 15.40
C GLU A 116 -0.38 -7.24 15.67
N ARG A 117 -1.68 -7.46 15.82
CA ARG A 117 -2.60 -6.37 16.14
C ARG A 117 -2.34 -5.83 17.55
#